data_0852aef0f9abd10e52894a5f80933b30
#
_entry.id   0852aef0f9abd10e52894a5f80933b30
#
_cell.length_a   1.000
_cell.length_b   1.000
_cell.length_c   1.000
_cell.angle_alpha   90.00
_cell.angle_beta   90.00
_cell.angle_gamma   90.00
#
_symmetry.space_group_name_H-M   'P 1'
#
loop_
_entity.id
_entity.type
_entity.pdbx_description
1 polymer ?
#
loop_
_entity_poly.entity_id
_entity_poly.type
_entity_poly.pdbx_seq_one_letter_code
_entity_poly.pdbx_strand_id
1 'polypeptide(L)'
;MAPPFIIQAGMSVDDYQQKNSHYVKKRIDKQPAGLNFYEYRWPVKENGQVRVEADNAGFVIPNVLSFTGTEDTEYLEGGIFKFSIRSGLTSDEFIEHDQARILFMSHLQSLLTLGWKPYLRYHTYPRLLGKESFAYAIESGIYTPDPTYTPSLEEWMKLRYGGSWVFYYNDDFLEVSFERHSKFMKVEEPGVYLVSHTLLTTDAKGRSYYKDKQRDEWQSLWSETVKEYKSKRYEKEVELIQQGYRINTRYVEPKIHPDDPIEPDNVDELLAIIKQHAIE
;
A
#
# COMPACT_ATOMS: atom_id res chain seq x y z
N MET A 1 -13.71 -25.86 -6.73
CA MET A 1 -13.35 -24.43 -6.80
C MET A 1 -12.35 -24.25 -7.93
N ALA A 2 -12.44 -23.17 -8.71
CA ALA A 2 -11.41 -22.81 -9.67
C ALA A 2 -10.09 -22.50 -8.92
N PRO A 3 -8.91 -22.75 -9.51
CA PRO A 3 -7.64 -22.43 -8.87
C PRO A 3 -7.54 -20.90 -8.66
N PRO A 4 -6.72 -20.44 -7.69
CA PRO A 4 -6.50 -19.00 -7.53
C PRO A 4 -5.84 -18.42 -8.76
N PHE A 5 -6.16 -17.16 -9.08
CA PHE A 5 -5.46 -16.40 -10.10
C PHE A 5 -4.08 -15.99 -9.56
N ILE A 6 -3.01 -16.19 -10.34
CA ILE A 6 -1.63 -16.02 -9.87
C ILE A 6 -1.06 -14.72 -10.42
N ILE A 7 -0.53 -13.86 -9.54
CA ILE A 7 0.15 -12.62 -9.89
C ILE A 7 1.48 -12.46 -9.14
N GLN A 8 2.40 -11.74 -9.76
CA GLN A 8 3.67 -11.31 -9.19
C GLN A 8 4.01 -9.93 -9.79
N ALA A 9 4.51 -8.99 -9.00
CA ALA A 9 4.91 -7.70 -9.55
C ALA A 9 6.04 -7.87 -10.58
N GLY A 10 5.94 -7.16 -11.71
CA GLY A 10 6.92 -7.26 -12.78
C GLY A 10 6.91 -8.56 -13.59
N MET A 11 5.90 -9.45 -13.38
CA MET A 11 5.84 -10.68 -14.18
C MET A 11 5.67 -10.39 -15.67
N SER A 12 6.29 -11.20 -16.51
CA SER A 12 6.12 -11.08 -17.95
C SER A 12 4.68 -11.41 -18.37
N VAL A 13 4.26 -10.88 -19.53
CA VAL A 13 2.95 -11.20 -20.10
C VAL A 13 2.81 -12.68 -20.43
N ASP A 14 3.89 -13.32 -20.85
CA ASP A 14 3.90 -14.75 -21.17
C ASP A 14 3.69 -15.59 -19.92
N ASP A 15 4.38 -15.28 -18.80
CA ASP A 15 4.19 -15.95 -17.51
C ASP A 15 2.77 -15.71 -16.98
N TYR A 16 2.27 -14.48 -17.09
CA TYR A 16 0.90 -14.15 -16.73
C TYR A 16 -0.11 -15.02 -17.48
N GLN A 17 0.04 -15.16 -18.79
CA GLN A 17 -0.84 -15.99 -19.61
C GLN A 17 -0.69 -17.48 -19.31
N GLN A 18 0.52 -17.97 -19.11
CA GLN A 18 0.80 -19.35 -18.81
C GLN A 18 0.23 -19.77 -17.45
N LYS A 19 0.55 -19.02 -16.39
CA LYS A 19 0.10 -19.30 -15.02
C LYS A 19 -1.42 -19.19 -14.88
N ASN A 20 -2.05 -18.32 -15.68
CA ASN A 20 -3.48 -18.02 -15.59
C ASN A 20 -4.28 -18.50 -16.81
N SER A 21 -3.78 -19.48 -17.56
CA SER A 21 -4.40 -19.98 -18.80
C SER A 21 -5.86 -20.43 -18.63
N HIS A 22 -6.25 -20.83 -17.43
CA HIS A 22 -7.63 -21.18 -17.08
C HIS A 22 -8.60 -19.98 -17.14
N TYR A 23 -8.11 -18.77 -16.88
CA TYR A 23 -8.90 -17.54 -16.81
C TYR A 23 -8.76 -16.66 -18.06
N VAL A 24 -7.57 -16.67 -18.69
CA VAL A 24 -7.21 -15.73 -19.74
C VAL A 24 -7.86 -16.14 -21.07
N LYS A 25 -9.09 -15.71 -21.28
CA LYS A 25 -9.67 -15.54 -22.61
C LYS A 25 -9.43 -14.08 -23.02
N LYS A 26 -8.24 -13.82 -23.60
CA LYS A 26 -7.84 -12.60 -24.34
C LYS A 26 -8.71 -11.33 -24.10
N ARG A 27 -8.55 -10.64 -23.00
CA ARG A 27 -8.87 -9.21 -22.91
C ARG A 27 -7.60 -8.46 -22.56
N ILE A 28 -6.90 -8.03 -23.59
CA ILE A 28 -5.87 -7.01 -23.47
C ILE A 28 -6.51 -5.75 -24.03
N ASP A 29 -6.74 -4.78 -23.19
CA ASP A 29 -7.18 -3.44 -23.61
C ASP A 29 -5.94 -2.60 -23.88
N LYS A 30 -5.64 -2.38 -25.16
CA LYS A 30 -4.50 -1.58 -25.62
C LYS A 30 -4.93 -0.13 -25.73
N GLN A 31 -4.44 0.71 -24.84
CA GLN A 31 -4.74 2.14 -24.84
C GLN A 31 -3.77 2.92 -25.75
N PRO A 32 -4.25 3.97 -26.45
CA PRO A 32 -3.39 4.84 -27.26
C PRO A 32 -2.29 5.57 -26.48
N ALA A 33 -2.43 5.62 -25.15
CA ALA A 33 -1.52 6.31 -24.23
C ALA A 33 -0.32 5.46 -23.78
N GLY A 34 0.00 4.37 -24.49
CA GLY A 34 1.18 3.55 -24.19
C GLY A 34 0.99 2.56 -23.02
N LEU A 35 -0.23 2.27 -22.60
CA LEU A 35 -0.52 1.31 -21.55
C LEU A 35 -1.34 0.13 -22.07
N ASN A 36 -1.01 -1.08 -21.61
CA ASN A 36 -1.83 -2.26 -21.77
C ASN A 36 -2.50 -2.61 -20.44
N PHE A 37 -3.79 -2.93 -20.48
CA PHE A 37 -4.53 -3.39 -19.32
C PHE A 37 -4.96 -4.84 -19.46
N TYR A 38 -4.72 -5.61 -18.41
CA TYR A 38 -5.07 -7.03 -18.28
C TYR A 38 -6.14 -7.15 -17.21
N GLU A 39 -7.41 -7.21 -17.63
CA GLU A 39 -8.54 -7.16 -16.71
C GLU A 39 -9.22 -8.51 -16.56
N TYR A 40 -9.66 -8.81 -15.33
CA TYR A 40 -10.58 -9.89 -15.06
C TYR A 40 -11.60 -9.49 -13.99
N ARG A 41 -12.85 -9.88 -14.21
CA ARG A 41 -13.94 -9.70 -13.26
C ARG A 41 -14.63 -11.04 -13.05
N TRP A 42 -14.82 -11.41 -11.79
CA TRP A 42 -15.62 -12.55 -11.45
C TRP A 42 -17.11 -12.23 -11.62
N PRO A 43 -17.94 -13.21 -12.07
CA PRO A 43 -19.38 -13.04 -12.12
C PRO A 43 -19.95 -12.70 -10.75
N VAL A 44 -21.03 -11.93 -10.72
CA VAL A 44 -21.76 -11.63 -9.48
C VAL A 44 -22.14 -12.95 -8.78
N LYS A 45 -21.81 -13.08 -7.49
CA LYS A 45 -21.94 -14.29 -6.64
C LYS A 45 -20.85 -15.35 -6.82
N GLU A 46 -19.88 -15.16 -7.69
CA GLU A 46 -18.68 -15.98 -7.75
C GLU A 46 -17.53 -15.19 -7.14
N ASN A 47 -17.09 -15.61 -5.95
CA ASN A 47 -15.94 -14.96 -5.31
C ASN A 47 -14.64 -15.57 -5.83
N GLY A 48 -13.79 -14.73 -6.39
CA GLY A 48 -12.49 -15.12 -6.88
C GLY A 48 -11.45 -15.23 -5.76
N GLN A 49 -10.32 -15.81 -6.11
CA GLN A 49 -9.12 -15.81 -5.28
C GLN A 49 -7.94 -15.37 -6.13
N VAL A 50 -7.11 -14.48 -5.59
CA VAL A 50 -5.84 -14.08 -6.19
C VAL A 50 -4.72 -14.49 -5.26
N ARG A 51 -3.75 -15.23 -5.78
CA ARG A 51 -2.49 -15.54 -5.11
C ARG A 51 -1.43 -14.54 -5.55
N VAL A 52 -0.90 -13.82 -4.59
CA VAL A 52 0.29 -12.99 -4.77
C VAL A 52 1.51 -13.86 -4.53
N GLU A 53 2.37 -14.00 -5.52
CA GLU A 53 3.69 -14.63 -5.37
C GLU A 53 4.71 -13.56 -5.00
N ALA A 54 5.43 -13.77 -3.90
CA ALA A 54 6.49 -12.92 -3.39
C ALA A 54 7.45 -13.80 -2.56
N ASP A 55 8.29 -14.57 -3.20
CA ASP A 55 9.20 -15.54 -2.56
C ASP A 55 8.54 -16.29 -1.37
N ASN A 56 9.06 -16.06 -0.16
CA ASN A 56 8.54 -16.67 1.07
C ASN A 56 7.39 -15.87 1.73
N ALA A 57 7.04 -14.71 1.17
CA ALA A 57 6.03 -13.79 1.70
C ALA A 57 4.73 -13.78 0.87
N GLY A 58 4.54 -14.78 -0.01
CA GLY A 58 3.34 -14.92 -0.83
C GLY A 58 2.09 -15.17 0.02
N PHE A 59 0.93 -14.66 -0.46
CA PHE A 59 -0.34 -14.78 0.24
C PHE A 59 -1.52 -14.90 -0.73
N VAL A 60 -2.72 -15.19 -0.19
CA VAL A 60 -3.95 -15.29 -0.98
C VAL A 60 -4.93 -14.21 -0.56
N ILE A 61 -5.47 -13.49 -1.52
CA ILE A 61 -6.58 -12.53 -1.35
C ILE A 61 -7.87 -13.29 -1.70
N PRO A 62 -8.76 -13.51 -0.72
CA PRO A 62 -10.07 -14.10 -0.98
C PRO A 62 -11.09 -13.06 -1.42
N ASN A 63 -12.28 -13.54 -1.82
CA ASN A 63 -13.45 -12.71 -2.14
C ASN A 63 -13.16 -11.62 -3.19
N VAL A 64 -12.29 -11.94 -4.17
CA VAL A 64 -11.90 -10.98 -5.21
C VAL A 64 -13.05 -10.79 -6.19
N LEU A 65 -13.37 -9.53 -6.45
CA LEU A 65 -14.40 -9.09 -7.40
C LEU A 65 -13.81 -8.81 -8.78
N SER A 66 -12.64 -8.18 -8.80
CA SER A 66 -11.94 -7.83 -10.03
C SER A 66 -10.47 -7.53 -9.77
N PHE A 67 -9.67 -7.63 -10.81
CA PHE A 67 -8.33 -7.04 -10.83
C PHE A 67 -8.01 -6.45 -12.19
N THR A 68 -6.99 -5.59 -12.21
CA THR A 68 -6.39 -5.01 -13.41
C THR A 68 -4.89 -5.07 -13.27
N GLY A 69 -4.20 -5.74 -14.19
CA GLY A 69 -2.76 -5.64 -14.40
C GLY A 69 -2.46 -4.50 -15.37
N THR A 70 -1.38 -3.77 -15.16
CA THR A 70 -0.94 -2.65 -16.01
C THR A 70 0.50 -2.88 -16.48
N GLU A 71 0.72 -2.79 -17.78
CA GLU A 71 2.02 -2.83 -18.43
C GLU A 71 2.24 -1.52 -19.19
N ASP A 72 3.47 -1.03 -19.18
CA ASP A 72 3.89 0.14 -19.96
C ASP A 72 4.51 -0.35 -21.28
N THR A 73 3.93 0.03 -22.44
CA THR A 73 4.41 -0.41 -23.75
C THR A 73 5.72 0.25 -24.17
N GLU A 74 6.09 1.37 -23.52
CA GLU A 74 7.37 2.05 -23.73
C GLU A 74 8.47 1.44 -22.86
N TYR A 75 8.09 0.63 -21.83
CA TYR A 75 9.01 -0.03 -20.90
C TYR A 75 8.62 -1.50 -20.67
N LEU A 76 8.66 -2.30 -21.73
CA LEU A 76 8.25 -3.71 -21.71
C LEU A 76 9.10 -4.60 -20.78
N GLU A 77 10.36 -4.23 -20.54
CA GLU A 77 11.26 -4.95 -19.62
C GLU A 77 10.72 -4.97 -18.18
N GLY A 78 9.91 -3.99 -17.83
CA GLY A 78 9.25 -3.91 -16.52
C GLY A 78 8.11 -4.91 -16.33
N GLY A 79 7.65 -5.58 -17.39
CA GLY A 79 6.51 -6.48 -17.37
C GLY A 79 5.23 -5.82 -16.89
N ILE A 80 4.36 -6.60 -16.23
CA ILE A 80 3.16 -6.06 -15.59
C ILE A 80 3.57 -5.45 -14.26
N PHE A 81 3.88 -4.16 -14.28
CA PHE A 81 4.49 -3.45 -13.15
C PHE A 81 3.52 -3.13 -12.01
N LYS A 82 2.21 -3.21 -12.28
CA LYS A 82 1.16 -2.90 -11.30
C LYS A 82 -0.02 -3.86 -11.43
N PHE A 83 -0.48 -4.36 -10.28
CA PHE A 83 -1.77 -5.05 -10.14
C PHE A 83 -2.65 -4.31 -9.16
N SER A 84 -3.88 -3.98 -9.57
CA SER A 84 -4.92 -3.40 -8.72
C SER A 84 -6.03 -4.44 -8.54
N ILE A 85 -6.25 -4.90 -7.31
CA ILE A 85 -7.19 -5.95 -6.96
C ILE A 85 -8.26 -5.37 -6.06
N ARG A 86 -9.54 -5.67 -6.34
CA ARG A 86 -10.67 -5.28 -5.52
C ARG A 86 -11.35 -6.52 -4.94
N SER A 87 -11.58 -6.53 -3.64
CA SER A 87 -12.17 -7.66 -2.92
C SER A 87 -13.16 -7.20 -1.85
N GLY A 88 -14.05 -8.09 -1.46
CA GLY A 88 -14.83 -7.94 -0.24
C GLY A 88 -14.03 -8.45 0.97
N LEU A 89 -14.41 -8.03 2.18
CA LEU A 89 -13.89 -8.62 3.41
C LEU A 89 -14.44 -10.03 3.66
N THR A 90 -15.68 -10.24 3.23
CA THR A 90 -16.40 -11.53 3.27
C THR A 90 -17.05 -11.79 1.92
N SER A 91 -17.69 -12.96 1.78
CA SER A 91 -18.57 -13.25 0.63
C SER A 91 -19.85 -12.44 0.63
N ASP A 92 -20.27 -11.92 1.77
CA ASP A 92 -21.48 -11.15 1.94
C ASP A 92 -21.24 -9.67 1.67
N GLU A 93 -22.23 -8.99 1.12
CA GLU A 93 -22.17 -7.55 0.82
C GLU A 93 -22.15 -6.71 2.08
N PHE A 94 -22.90 -7.13 3.10
CA PHE A 94 -23.04 -6.42 4.37
C PHE A 94 -22.28 -7.13 5.47
N ILE A 95 -21.57 -6.35 6.31
CA ILE A 95 -20.77 -6.85 7.44
C ILE A 95 -20.84 -5.86 8.60
N GLU A 96 -20.94 -6.37 9.83
CA GLU A 96 -20.85 -5.55 11.04
C GLU A 96 -19.53 -4.78 11.08
N HIS A 97 -19.57 -3.50 11.46
CA HIS A 97 -18.40 -2.62 11.44
C HIS A 97 -17.24 -3.15 12.30
N ASP A 98 -17.55 -3.75 13.46
CA ASP A 98 -16.52 -4.34 14.32
C ASP A 98 -15.91 -5.59 13.72
N GLN A 99 -16.69 -6.42 13.08
CA GLN A 99 -16.20 -7.59 12.35
C GLN A 99 -15.31 -7.15 11.16
N ALA A 100 -15.70 -6.13 10.42
CA ALA A 100 -14.91 -5.56 9.32
C ALA A 100 -13.55 -5.06 9.83
N ARG A 101 -13.54 -4.34 10.95
CA ARG A 101 -12.31 -3.87 11.62
C ARG A 101 -11.40 -5.03 11.98
N ILE A 102 -11.94 -6.06 12.64
CA ILE A 102 -11.16 -7.22 13.07
C ILE A 102 -10.56 -7.96 11.88
N LEU A 103 -11.36 -8.25 10.85
CA LEU A 103 -10.88 -8.97 9.66
C LEU A 103 -9.82 -8.17 8.90
N PHE A 104 -10.05 -6.87 8.71
CA PHE A 104 -9.09 -6.03 8.00
C PHE A 104 -7.76 -5.91 8.77
N MET A 105 -7.80 -5.63 10.07
CA MET A 105 -6.58 -5.54 10.87
C MET A 105 -5.87 -6.89 10.98
N SER A 106 -6.60 -8.01 11.08
CA SER A 106 -6.01 -9.35 11.05
C SER A 106 -5.30 -9.63 9.72
N HIS A 107 -5.84 -9.14 8.61
CA HIS A 107 -5.17 -9.25 7.31
C HIS A 107 -3.84 -8.48 7.31
N LEU A 108 -3.80 -7.23 7.81
CA LEU A 108 -2.55 -6.47 7.92
C LEU A 108 -1.52 -7.16 8.82
N GLN A 109 -1.97 -7.73 9.96
CA GLN A 109 -1.12 -8.51 10.86
C GLN A 109 -0.54 -9.76 10.17
N SER A 110 -1.34 -10.43 9.33
CA SER A 110 -0.85 -11.58 8.57
C SER A 110 0.26 -11.22 7.60
N LEU A 111 0.19 -10.06 6.94
CA LEU A 111 1.25 -9.55 6.07
C LEU A 111 2.55 -9.32 6.84
N LEU A 112 2.47 -8.70 8.03
CA LEU A 112 3.64 -8.51 8.90
C LEU A 112 4.27 -9.86 9.30
N THR A 113 3.44 -10.86 9.63
CA THR A 113 3.91 -12.21 9.99
C THR A 113 4.62 -12.90 8.81
N LEU A 114 4.20 -12.64 7.58
CA LEU A 114 4.84 -13.14 6.37
C LEU A 114 6.14 -12.38 6.02
N GLY A 115 6.48 -11.32 6.74
CA GLY A 115 7.71 -10.56 6.56
C GLY A 115 7.56 -9.26 5.76
N TRP A 116 6.34 -8.92 5.33
CA TRP A 116 6.09 -7.59 4.77
C TRP A 116 6.33 -6.53 5.84
N LYS A 117 7.03 -5.46 5.49
CA LYS A 117 7.40 -4.37 6.40
C LYS A 117 6.59 -3.12 6.10
N PRO A 118 6.17 -2.33 7.11
CA PRO A 118 5.48 -1.06 6.87
C PRO A 118 6.34 -0.09 6.08
N TYR A 119 5.72 0.64 5.14
CA TYR A 119 6.36 1.71 4.41
C TYR A 119 5.69 3.05 4.69
N LEU A 120 6.45 3.99 5.20
CA LEU A 120 6.04 5.39 5.36
C LEU A 120 6.56 6.20 4.17
N ARG A 121 5.66 6.79 3.41
CA ARG A 121 6.06 7.66 2.30
C ARG A 121 7.00 8.76 2.81
N TYR A 122 8.03 9.09 2.07
CA TYR A 122 9.03 10.10 2.48
C TYR A 122 8.40 11.45 2.80
N HIS A 123 7.44 11.87 2.00
CA HIS A 123 6.79 13.17 2.13
C HIS A 123 6.05 13.31 3.45
N THR A 124 6.44 14.22 4.31
CA THR A 124 5.76 14.67 5.55
C THR A 124 5.14 13.59 6.47
N TYR A 125 5.40 12.30 6.23
CA TYR A 125 4.86 11.23 7.06
C TYR A 125 5.79 10.96 8.25
N PRO A 126 5.44 11.45 9.46
CA PRO A 126 6.27 11.25 10.64
C PRO A 126 6.28 9.76 11.04
N ARG A 127 7.36 9.34 11.68
CA ARG A 127 7.55 7.96 12.13
C ARG A 127 6.85 7.73 13.49
N LEU A 128 5.52 7.73 13.48
CA LEU A 128 4.70 7.49 14.67
C LEU A 128 4.34 6.00 14.81
N LEU A 129 4.06 5.56 16.04
CA LEU A 129 3.63 4.18 16.35
C LEU A 129 2.33 4.17 17.15
N GLY A 130 1.67 3.01 17.11
CA GLY A 130 0.55 2.66 17.96
C GLY A 130 -0.62 3.64 17.85
N LYS A 131 -1.19 3.96 18.99
CA LYS A 131 -2.36 4.85 19.09
C LYS A 131 -2.08 6.26 18.58
N GLU A 132 -0.88 6.79 18.80
CA GLU A 132 -0.49 8.12 18.33
C GLU A 132 -0.48 8.18 16.79
N SER A 133 0.06 7.15 16.14
CA SER A 133 0.03 6.99 14.68
C SER A 133 -1.41 6.99 14.14
N PHE A 134 -2.30 6.26 14.80
CA PHE A 134 -3.69 6.16 14.36
C PHE A 134 -4.47 7.48 14.58
N ALA A 135 -4.24 8.14 15.70
CA ALA A 135 -4.83 9.45 15.99
C ALA A 135 -4.39 10.51 14.97
N TYR A 136 -3.10 10.52 14.63
CA TYR A 136 -2.56 11.40 13.60
C TYR A 136 -3.16 11.11 12.20
N ALA A 137 -3.41 9.84 11.87
CA ALA A 137 -4.08 9.47 10.62
C ALA A 137 -5.51 10.00 10.52
N ILE A 138 -6.26 9.96 11.62
CA ILE A 138 -7.62 10.53 11.70
C ILE A 138 -7.57 12.04 11.48
N GLU A 139 -6.64 12.73 12.11
CA GLU A 139 -6.52 14.19 12.07
C GLU A 139 -6.02 14.67 10.69
N SER A 140 -4.95 14.06 10.17
CA SER A 140 -4.34 14.47 8.90
C SER A 140 -5.14 14.05 7.66
N GLY A 141 -5.91 12.96 7.75
CA GLY A 141 -6.71 12.38 6.66
C GLY A 141 -5.92 11.72 5.52
N ILE A 142 -4.59 11.79 5.53
CA ILE A 142 -3.71 11.30 4.43
C ILE A 142 -2.55 10.42 4.91
N TYR A 143 -2.43 10.21 6.20
CA TYR A 143 -1.32 9.46 6.80
C TYR A 143 -1.59 7.95 6.80
N THR A 144 -0.51 7.15 6.62
CA THR A 144 -0.53 5.70 6.78
C THR A 144 -0.31 5.34 8.24
N PRO A 145 -1.33 4.82 8.97
CA PRO A 145 -1.15 4.48 10.37
C PRO A 145 -0.28 3.24 10.57
N ASP A 146 0.21 3.07 11.81
CA ASP A 146 0.96 1.88 12.21
C ASP A 146 0.09 0.62 12.09
N PRO A 147 0.44 -0.36 11.23
CA PRO A 147 -0.35 -1.56 11.04
C PRO A 147 -0.32 -2.51 12.25
N THR A 148 0.58 -2.31 13.22
CA THR A 148 0.63 -3.12 14.44
C THR A 148 -0.43 -2.72 15.46
N TYR A 149 -0.99 -1.51 15.35
CA TYR A 149 -2.03 -1.02 16.24
C TYR A 149 -3.43 -1.43 15.74
N THR A 150 -4.16 -2.14 16.58
CA THR A 150 -5.58 -2.45 16.33
C THR A 150 -6.44 -1.38 16.97
N PRO A 151 -7.09 -0.48 16.20
CA PRO A 151 -7.92 0.58 16.74
C PRO A 151 -9.18 0.01 17.44
N SER A 152 -9.75 0.76 18.39
CA SER A 152 -11.11 0.48 18.88
C SER A 152 -12.15 0.69 17.79
N LEU A 153 -13.38 0.19 17.98
CA LEU A 153 -14.47 0.44 17.03
C LEU A 153 -14.74 1.95 16.85
N GLU A 154 -14.69 2.70 17.93
CA GLU A 154 -14.86 4.16 17.88
C GLU A 154 -13.78 4.84 17.03
N GLU A 155 -12.51 4.47 17.21
CA GLU A 155 -11.40 4.99 16.41
C GLU A 155 -11.52 4.57 14.93
N TRP A 156 -11.87 3.30 14.68
CA TRP A 156 -12.12 2.78 13.33
C TRP A 156 -13.20 3.57 12.58
N MET A 157 -14.29 3.90 13.27
CA MET A 157 -15.37 4.67 12.66
C MET A 157 -14.99 6.11 12.35
N LYS A 158 -13.98 6.68 13.02
CA LYS A 158 -13.43 8.01 12.72
C LYS A 158 -12.65 8.06 11.40
N LEU A 159 -12.12 6.93 10.90
CA LEU A 159 -11.64 6.81 9.53
C LEU A 159 -12.85 6.80 8.57
N ARG A 160 -13.40 7.98 8.32
CA ARG A 160 -14.76 8.16 7.75
C ARG A 160 -14.93 7.51 6.37
N TYR A 161 -13.94 7.61 5.51
CA TYR A 161 -14.02 7.10 4.14
C TYR A 161 -13.13 5.88 3.90
N GLY A 162 -12.30 5.53 4.85
CA GLY A 162 -11.34 4.45 4.73
C GLY A 162 -9.97 4.80 5.23
N GLY A 163 -9.03 3.90 5.03
CA GLY A 163 -7.62 4.04 5.39
C GLY A 163 -6.75 3.27 4.41
N SER A 164 -5.49 3.64 4.32
CA SER A 164 -4.50 3.01 3.46
C SER A 164 -3.23 2.69 4.23
N TRP A 165 -2.71 1.49 4.04
CA TRP A 165 -1.46 1.00 4.59
C TRP A 165 -0.55 0.55 3.46
N VAL A 166 0.71 0.92 3.51
CA VAL A 166 1.69 0.55 2.51
C VAL A 166 2.75 -0.34 3.15
N PHE A 167 3.09 -1.41 2.46
CA PHE A 167 4.11 -2.37 2.86
C PHE A 167 5.13 -2.53 1.74
N TYR A 168 6.29 -3.07 2.10
CA TYR A 168 7.30 -3.52 1.14
C TYR A 168 7.86 -4.88 1.55
N TYR A 169 8.25 -5.65 0.55
CA TYR A 169 8.98 -6.91 0.71
C TYR A 169 9.90 -7.09 -0.49
N ASN A 170 11.21 -7.16 -0.26
CA ASN A 170 12.22 -7.15 -1.32
C ASN A 170 11.97 -5.97 -2.29
N ASP A 171 11.75 -6.28 -3.58
CA ASP A 171 11.51 -5.30 -4.65
C ASP A 171 10.02 -5.02 -4.89
N ASP A 172 9.14 -5.50 -4.03
CA ASP A 172 7.70 -5.37 -4.15
C ASP A 172 7.12 -4.37 -3.15
N PHE A 173 6.17 -3.56 -3.60
CA PHE A 173 5.35 -2.69 -2.76
C PHE A 173 3.90 -3.12 -2.82
N LEU A 174 3.26 -3.18 -1.67
CA LEU A 174 1.85 -3.53 -1.52
C LEU A 174 1.13 -2.42 -0.75
N GLU A 175 0.17 -1.77 -1.40
CA GLU A 175 -0.78 -0.89 -0.74
C GLU A 175 -2.07 -1.66 -0.47
N VAL A 176 -2.53 -1.67 0.78
CA VAL A 176 -3.80 -2.25 1.20
C VAL A 176 -4.67 -1.14 1.77
N SER A 177 -5.83 -0.94 1.18
CA SER A 177 -6.77 0.09 1.63
C SER A 177 -8.18 -0.46 1.71
N PHE A 178 -9.02 0.18 2.51
CA PHE A 178 -10.46 -0.06 2.47
C PHE A 178 -11.22 1.23 2.22
N GLU A 179 -12.37 1.08 1.58
CA GLU A 179 -13.37 2.11 1.44
C GLU A 179 -14.66 1.66 2.09
N ARG A 180 -15.31 2.55 2.84
CA ARG A 180 -16.62 2.33 3.45
C ARG A 180 -17.67 3.11 2.69
N HIS A 181 -18.76 2.44 2.33
CA HIS A 181 -19.84 3.07 1.58
C HIS A 181 -20.57 4.10 2.45
N SER A 182 -20.63 5.36 1.99
CA SER A 182 -21.10 6.52 2.75
C SER A 182 -22.56 6.45 3.25
N LYS A 183 -23.40 5.59 2.64
CA LYS A 183 -24.80 5.39 3.07
C LYS A 183 -24.95 4.45 4.27
N PHE A 184 -23.93 3.64 4.56
CA PHE A 184 -23.95 2.61 5.60
C PHE A 184 -22.90 2.91 6.67
N MET A 185 -23.10 4.02 7.39
CA MET A 185 -22.13 4.55 8.35
C MET A 185 -22.61 4.47 9.81
N LYS A 186 -23.82 4.03 10.05
CA LYS A 186 -24.34 3.90 11.40
C LYS A 186 -23.72 2.71 12.10
N VAL A 187 -23.17 2.93 13.28
CA VAL A 187 -22.39 1.93 14.04
C VAL A 187 -23.21 0.68 14.36
N GLU A 188 -24.52 0.86 14.56
CA GLU A 188 -25.47 -0.19 14.95
C GLU A 188 -26.04 -0.97 13.76
N GLU A 189 -25.71 -0.59 12.54
CA GLU A 189 -26.17 -1.24 11.31
C GLU A 189 -24.97 -1.79 10.53
N PRO A 190 -25.10 -2.91 9.81
CA PRO A 190 -24.01 -3.42 8.99
C PRO A 190 -23.59 -2.44 7.90
N GLY A 191 -22.28 -2.39 7.64
CA GLY A 191 -21.69 -1.57 6.60
C GLY A 191 -21.38 -2.35 5.32
N VAL A 192 -21.02 -1.61 4.27
CA VAL A 192 -20.49 -2.15 3.01
C VAL A 192 -19.05 -1.69 2.85
N TYR A 193 -18.14 -2.62 2.64
CA TYR A 193 -16.70 -2.40 2.56
C TYR A 193 -16.13 -2.94 1.26
N LEU A 194 -15.29 -2.14 0.63
CA LEU A 194 -14.44 -2.56 -0.48
C LEU A 194 -12.99 -2.51 -0.05
N VAL A 195 -12.26 -3.59 -0.22
CA VAL A 195 -10.82 -3.64 0.03
C VAL A 195 -10.09 -3.59 -1.31
N SER A 196 -9.08 -2.74 -1.37
CA SER A 196 -8.20 -2.63 -2.53
C SER A 196 -6.78 -3.04 -2.15
N HIS A 197 -6.16 -3.86 -2.99
CA HIS A 197 -4.75 -4.21 -2.91
C HIS A 197 -4.08 -3.71 -4.18
N THR A 198 -3.03 -2.92 -4.04
CA THR A 198 -2.22 -2.48 -5.18
C THR A 198 -0.81 -2.99 -5.00
N LEU A 199 -0.42 -3.96 -5.83
CA LEU A 199 0.93 -4.51 -5.90
C LEU A 199 1.72 -3.77 -6.98
N LEU A 200 2.94 -3.32 -6.65
CA LEU A 200 3.80 -2.51 -7.51
C LEU A 200 5.23 -3.04 -7.48
N THR A 201 5.96 -2.90 -8.57
CA THR A 201 7.43 -3.02 -8.56
C THR A 201 8.09 -1.81 -7.89
N THR A 202 9.32 -1.98 -7.43
CA THR A 202 10.16 -0.87 -6.89
C THR A 202 10.35 0.26 -7.92
N ASP A 203 10.56 -0.06 -9.20
CA ASP A 203 10.65 0.95 -10.26
C ASP A 203 9.36 1.76 -10.38
N ALA A 204 8.20 1.08 -10.46
CA ALA A 204 6.90 1.76 -10.49
C ALA A 204 6.66 2.61 -9.23
N LYS A 205 7.17 2.17 -8.07
CA LYS A 205 7.12 2.94 -6.84
C LYS A 205 7.97 4.20 -6.92
N GLY A 206 9.21 4.12 -7.41
CA GLY A 206 10.07 5.28 -7.63
C GLY A 206 9.44 6.27 -8.61
N ARG A 207 8.99 5.80 -9.77
CA ARG A 207 8.27 6.62 -10.77
C ARG A 207 7.03 7.31 -10.21
N SER A 208 6.36 6.74 -9.21
CA SER A 208 5.14 7.30 -8.63
C SER A 208 5.33 8.62 -7.87
N TYR A 209 6.56 8.99 -7.57
CA TYR A 209 6.92 10.28 -6.96
C TYR A 209 6.94 11.44 -7.95
N TYR A 210 6.90 11.16 -9.24
CA TYR A 210 7.07 12.13 -10.32
C TYR A 210 5.87 12.17 -11.25
N LYS A 211 5.77 13.27 -12.02
CA LYS A 211 4.72 13.46 -13.02
C LYS A 211 5.34 13.61 -14.41
N ASP A 212 4.57 13.28 -15.41
CA ASP A 212 4.92 13.47 -16.83
C ASP A 212 6.33 12.94 -17.17
N LYS A 213 7.12 13.72 -17.90
CA LYS A 213 8.47 13.34 -18.34
C LYS A 213 9.45 13.05 -17.21
N GLN A 214 9.24 13.63 -16.02
CA GLN A 214 10.12 13.34 -14.88
C GLN A 214 10.05 11.87 -14.44
N ARG A 215 9.00 11.14 -14.80
CA ARG A 215 8.89 9.70 -14.51
C ARG A 215 9.99 8.90 -15.21
N ASP A 216 10.39 9.29 -16.40
CA ASP A 216 11.40 8.58 -17.18
C ASP A 216 12.81 8.89 -16.67
N GLU A 217 12.99 10.02 -16.00
CA GLU A 217 14.23 10.51 -15.43
C GLU A 217 14.28 10.31 -13.90
N TRP A 218 13.34 9.57 -13.30
CA TRP A 218 13.15 9.50 -11.86
C TRP A 218 14.42 9.09 -11.09
N GLN A 219 15.22 8.20 -11.65
CA GLN A 219 16.46 7.74 -11.01
C GLN A 219 17.46 8.89 -10.82
N SER A 220 17.63 9.74 -11.83
CA SER A 220 18.54 10.90 -11.74
C SER A 220 18.05 11.99 -10.78
N LEU A 221 16.72 12.06 -10.57
CA LEU A 221 16.07 13.04 -9.70
C LEU A 221 15.93 12.55 -8.24
N TRP A 222 16.13 11.24 -8.01
CA TRP A 222 15.80 10.58 -6.75
C TRP A 222 16.50 11.18 -5.54
N SER A 223 17.82 11.40 -5.63
CA SER A 223 18.62 11.88 -4.52
C SER A 223 18.12 13.23 -3.98
N GLU A 224 17.90 14.20 -4.85
CA GLU A 224 17.37 15.51 -4.47
C GLU A 224 15.97 15.42 -3.86
N THR A 225 15.10 14.62 -4.49
CA THR A 225 13.71 14.43 -4.03
C THR A 225 13.68 13.81 -2.63
N VAL A 226 14.51 12.79 -2.37
CA VAL A 226 14.54 12.13 -1.05
C VAL A 226 15.11 13.07 0.01
N LYS A 227 16.18 13.82 -0.30
CA LYS A 227 16.73 14.82 0.62
C LYS A 227 15.69 15.86 1.02
N GLU A 228 14.97 16.43 0.05
CA GLU A 228 13.89 17.39 0.31
C GLU A 228 12.80 16.81 1.20
N TYR A 229 12.32 15.61 0.88
CA TYR A 229 11.22 14.99 1.61
C TYR A 229 11.62 14.55 3.02
N LYS A 230 12.84 14.06 3.21
CA LYS A 230 13.34 13.71 4.54
C LYS A 230 13.56 14.95 5.41
N SER A 231 14.07 16.05 4.85
CA SER A 231 14.16 17.31 5.59
C SER A 231 12.79 17.74 6.12
N LYS A 232 11.78 17.77 5.26
CA LYS A 232 10.40 18.09 5.67
C LYS A 232 9.83 17.12 6.72
N ARG A 233 10.16 15.82 6.62
CA ARG A 233 9.80 14.84 7.64
C ARG A 233 10.43 15.17 8.99
N TYR A 234 11.70 15.45 9.03
CA TYR A 234 12.41 15.75 10.27
C TYR A 234 11.92 17.05 10.92
N GLU A 235 11.67 18.09 10.13
CA GLU A 235 11.01 19.32 10.59
C GLU A 235 9.64 19.00 11.22
N LYS A 236 8.81 18.20 10.55
CA LYS A 236 7.50 17.80 11.04
C LYS A 236 7.59 16.94 12.32
N GLU A 237 8.55 16.06 12.41
CA GLU A 237 8.79 15.25 13.61
C GLU A 237 9.19 16.12 14.81
N VAL A 238 10.01 17.15 14.61
CA VAL A 238 10.36 18.10 15.68
C VAL A 238 9.14 18.91 16.13
N GLU A 239 8.27 19.37 15.19
CA GLU A 239 7.01 20.02 15.56
C GLU A 239 6.12 19.10 16.41
N LEU A 240 5.99 17.82 16.05
CA LEU A 240 5.19 16.85 16.79
C LEU A 240 5.78 16.53 18.17
N ILE A 241 7.09 16.47 18.30
CA ILE A 241 7.77 16.34 19.60
C ILE A 241 7.38 17.48 20.54
N GLN A 242 7.30 18.72 20.06
CA GLN A 242 6.85 19.86 20.86
C GLN A 242 5.38 19.73 21.31
N GLN A 243 4.59 18.93 20.59
CA GLN A 243 3.21 18.58 20.94
C GLN A 243 3.10 17.34 21.83
N GLY A 244 4.24 16.72 22.22
CA GLY A 244 4.30 15.56 23.09
C GLY A 244 4.31 14.19 22.39
N TYR A 245 4.41 14.14 21.06
CA TYR A 245 4.56 12.88 20.32
C TYR A 245 5.97 12.32 20.47
N ARG A 246 6.08 10.98 20.35
CA ARG A 246 7.35 10.26 20.33
C ARG A 246 7.60 9.68 18.95
N ILE A 247 8.87 9.65 18.53
CA ILE A 247 9.27 9.26 17.18
C ILE A 247 9.92 7.87 17.16
N ASN A 248 9.48 7.03 16.24
CA ASN A 248 10.09 5.71 15.99
C ASN A 248 11.37 5.86 15.17
N THR A 249 12.49 5.96 15.86
CA THR A 249 13.81 6.04 15.22
C THR A 249 14.34 4.68 14.75
N ARG A 250 13.64 3.57 15.06
CA ARG A 250 13.98 2.20 14.60
C ARG A 250 13.36 1.88 13.23
N TYR A 251 12.55 2.79 12.68
CA TYR A 251 11.97 2.61 11.35
C TYR A 251 13.10 2.53 10.31
N VAL A 252 13.09 1.45 9.51
CA VAL A 252 14.02 1.22 8.42
C VAL A 252 13.29 1.44 7.10
N GLU A 253 13.84 2.31 6.28
CA GLU A 253 13.31 2.60 4.95
C GLU A 253 13.69 1.49 3.96
N PRO A 254 12.79 1.16 3.00
CA PRO A 254 13.15 0.27 1.91
C PRO A 254 14.20 0.92 1.00
N LYS A 255 14.95 0.08 0.32
CA LYS A 255 15.84 0.52 -0.75
C LYS A 255 15.04 0.63 -2.05
N ILE A 256 14.73 1.86 -2.50
CA ILE A 256 14.03 2.13 -3.76
C ILE A 256 15.04 2.42 -4.87
N HIS A 257 16.13 3.09 -4.54
CA HIS A 257 17.21 3.43 -5.46
C HIS A 257 18.54 2.79 -5.00
N PRO A 258 19.47 2.48 -5.91
CA PRO A 258 20.81 1.95 -5.54
C PRO A 258 21.55 2.75 -4.49
N ASP A 259 21.40 4.08 -4.48
CA ASP A 259 22.07 4.98 -3.56
C ASP A 259 21.39 5.09 -2.18
N ASP A 260 20.20 4.48 -1.98
CA ASP A 260 19.55 4.50 -0.67
C ASP A 260 20.37 3.69 0.38
N PRO A 261 20.42 4.15 1.63
CA PRO A 261 19.70 5.29 2.19
C PRO A 261 20.40 6.64 1.92
N ILE A 262 19.61 7.62 1.47
CA ILE A 262 20.06 9.00 1.25
C ILE A 262 19.62 9.86 2.44
N GLU A 263 20.53 10.62 3.00
CA GLU A 263 20.25 11.57 4.09
C GLU A 263 20.40 13.02 3.61
N PRO A 264 19.55 13.94 4.08
CA PRO A 264 19.69 15.35 3.76
C PRO A 264 20.94 15.97 4.42
N ASP A 265 21.43 17.03 3.82
CA ASP A 265 22.51 17.83 4.39
C ASP A 265 21.95 18.75 5.51
N ASN A 266 22.78 19.11 6.49
CA ASN A 266 22.47 20.11 7.55
C ASN A 266 21.25 19.76 8.44
N VAL A 267 21.04 18.49 8.76
CA VAL A 267 19.91 18.01 9.62
C VAL A 267 20.36 17.53 11.01
N ASP A 268 21.63 17.71 11.38
CA ASP A 268 22.20 17.19 12.63
C ASP A 268 21.46 17.68 13.87
N GLU A 269 21.05 18.96 13.91
CA GLU A 269 20.29 19.53 15.02
C GLU A 269 18.89 18.88 15.13
N LEU A 270 18.20 18.70 14.01
CA LEU A 270 16.88 18.05 13.99
C LEU A 270 16.99 16.59 14.44
N LEU A 271 17.99 15.86 13.95
CA LEU A 271 18.24 14.47 14.33
C LEU A 271 18.61 14.33 15.82
N ALA A 272 19.34 15.29 16.39
CA ALA A 272 19.66 15.30 17.81
C ALA A 272 18.39 15.43 18.67
N ILE A 273 17.48 16.34 18.31
CA ILE A 273 16.20 16.51 18.99
C ILE A 273 15.35 15.21 18.87
N ILE A 274 15.25 14.66 17.65
CA ILE A 274 14.46 13.45 17.39
C ILE A 274 15.00 12.26 18.21
N LYS A 275 16.32 12.08 18.30
CA LYS A 275 16.92 11.00 19.10
C LYS A 275 16.65 11.10 20.60
N GLN A 276 16.55 12.30 21.14
CA GLN A 276 16.22 12.50 22.56
C GLN A 276 14.77 12.11 22.91
N HIS A 277 13.89 12.07 21.92
CA HIS A 277 12.47 11.75 22.06
C HIS A 277 12.09 10.45 21.31
N ALA A 278 13.08 9.58 21.10
CA ALA A 278 12.87 8.28 20.47
C ALA A 278 11.99 7.36 21.35
N ILE A 279 11.22 6.50 20.69
CA ILE A 279 10.58 5.36 21.35
C ILE A 279 11.67 4.31 21.58
N GLU A 280 11.86 3.91 22.84
CA GLU A 280 12.77 2.84 23.23
C GLU A 280 12.27 1.44 22.84
#